data_00c9587a94b08de42b5dddf73026ebca
#
_entry.id   00c9587a94b08de42b5dddf73026ebca
#
_cell.length_a   1.000
_cell.length_b   1.000
_cell.length_c   1.000
_cell.angle_alpha   90.00
_cell.angle_beta   90.00
_cell.angle_gamma   90.00
#
_symmetry.space_group_name_H-M   'P 1'
#
loop_
_entity.id
_entity.type
_entity.pdbx_description
1 polymer ?
#
loop_
_entity_poly.entity_id
_entity_poly.type
_entity_poly.pdbx_seq_one_letter_code
_entity_poly.pdbx_strand_id
1 'polypeptide(L)'
;MSVTLDYVKLPASGYITAAFYTPASFANWKSPTATELNGAAPTAAQFSKSISWNDFGFGVQASNTIDDPSLADIGNVTDRGAAQYGGAVSYYYPNAFDDNSNAYSLTYDAIGTPRTLGYMVLRIDGLKPSTQAFAEGDYIHVLEVLSDGQTNSITGEEAFRYTVNWLQKGNLAVYTVVQGGSAPAVVVTGSATPAEAAKYRLRATVAGREYTNGVVWTTSDPAVATVSSGGVVTVLGASAATATITATFEATGGTDTLDITVA
;
A
#
# COMPACT_ATOMS: atom_id res chain seq x y z
N MET A 1 -19.69 -12.97 37.16
CA MET A 1 -18.67 -13.61 36.34
C MET A 1 -17.62 -12.56 36.01
N SER A 2 -16.43 -12.70 36.56
CA SER A 2 -15.29 -11.84 36.19
C SER A 2 -14.67 -12.40 34.93
N VAL A 3 -14.74 -11.65 33.82
CA VAL A 3 -14.03 -12.01 32.57
C VAL A 3 -12.60 -11.57 32.78
N THR A 4 -11.72 -12.51 33.03
CA THR A 4 -10.27 -12.26 33.01
C THR A 4 -9.85 -12.14 31.55
N LEU A 5 -9.61 -10.92 31.10
CA LEU A 5 -8.99 -10.68 29.79
C LEU A 5 -7.51 -11.02 29.91
N ASP A 6 -7.13 -12.16 29.38
CA ASP A 6 -5.73 -12.59 29.31
C ASP A 6 -5.05 -11.84 28.14
N TYR A 7 -4.37 -10.75 28.45
CA TYR A 7 -3.60 -9.99 27.46
C TYR A 7 -2.27 -10.70 27.22
N VAL A 8 -2.24 -11.55 26.20
CA VAL A 8 -1.00 -12.17 25.75
C VAL A 8 -0.19 -11.11 24.97
N LYS A 9 1.00 -10.77 25.48
CA LYS A 9 1.96 -9.96 24.73
C LYS A 9 2.53 -10.83 23.61
N LEU A 10 2.22 -10.47 22.35
CA LEU A 10 2.81 -11.15 21.21
C LEU A 10 4.30 -10.76 21.08
N PRO A 11 5.21 -11.74 20.95
CA PRO A 11 6.61 -11.44 20.66
C PRO A 11 6.70 -10.82 19.27
N ALA A 12 7.32 -9.65 19.14
CA ALA A 12 7.50 -9.01 17.84
C ALA A 12 8.46 -9.80 16.93
N SER A 13 9.40 -10.53 17.52
CA SER A 13 10.32 -11.41 16.79
C SER A 13 9.56 -12.50 16.03
N GLY A 14 9.79 -12.56 14.71
CA GLY A 14 9.13 -13.51 13.82
C GLY A 14 7.73 -13.09 13.34
N TYR A 15 7.19 -11.96 13.81
CA TYR A 15 5.87 -11.45 13.42
C TYR A 15 5.93 -10.10 12.68
N ILE A 16 7.10 -9.55 12.46
CA ILE A 16 7.31 -8.43 11.57
C ILE A 16 7.80 -8.96 10.24
N THR A 17 7.11 -8.62 9.17
CA THR A 17 7.55 -8.90 7.79
C THR A 17 8.05 -7.61 7.18
N ALA A 18 9.29 -7.63 6.68
CA ALA A 18 9.85 -6.55 5.88
C ALA A 18 10.17 -7.08 4.49
N ALA A 19 10.02 -6.23 3.48
CA ALA A 19 10.39 -6.56 2.10
C ALA A 19 10.78 -5.28 1.37
N PHE A 20 11.71 -5.39 0.42
CA PHE A 20 12.13 -4.29 -0.43
C PHE A 20 11.71 -4.55 -1.88
N TYR A 21 11.20 -3.52 -2.53
CA TYR A 21 10.70 -3.56 -3.90
C TYR A 21 11.27 -2.42 -4.72
N THR A 22 11.60 -2.69 -5.98
CA THR A 22 11.94 -1.64 -6.93
C THR A 22 10.70 -0.82 -7.30
N PRO A 23 10.83 0.42 -7.76
CA PRO A 23 9.68 1.23 -8.18
C PRO A 23 8.81 0.58 -9.25
N ALA A 24 9.40 -0.24 -10.12
CA ALA A 24 8.70 -0.95 -11.18
C ALA A 24 7.88 -2.16 -10.69
N SER A 25 8.01 -2.55 -9.41
CA SER A 25 7.30 -3.71 -8.85
C SER A 25 5.81 -3.47 -8.64
N PHE A 26 5.37 -2.21 -8.62
CA PHE A 26 4.00 -1.83 -8.34
C PHE A 26 3.37 -1.05 -9.47
N ALA A 27 2.19 -1.46 -9.90
CA ALA A 27 1.34 -0.63 -10.75
C ALA A 27 0.80 0.56 -9.92
N ASN A 28 0.43 0.31 -8.66
CA ASN A 28 0.03 1.33 -7.71
C ASN A 28 0.61 1.03 -6.32
N TRP A 29 1.68 1.72 -5.94
CA TRP A 29 2.34 1.53 -4.65
C TRP A 29 1.45 1.88 -3.43
N LYS A 30 0.39 2.69 -3.61
CA LYS A 30 -0.55 3.03 -2.52
C LYS A 30 -1.53 1.92 -2.18
N SER A 31 -1.73 0.98 -3.10
CA SER A 31 -2.59 -0.17 -2.90
C SER A 31 -2.05 -1.38 -3.68
N PRO A 32 -0.91 -1.93 -3.24
CA PRO A 32 -0.27 -3.05 -3.92
C PRO A 32 -1.12 -4.31 -3.81
N THR A 33 -1.04 -5.16 -4.81
CA THR A 33 -1.71 -6.45 -4.83
C THR A 33 -0.86 -7.53 -4.15
N ALA A 34 -1.52 -8.58 -3.66
CA ALA A 34 -0.81 -9.75 -3.11
C ALA A 34 0.11 -10.40 -4.15
N THR A 35 -0.27 -10.38 -5.43
CA THR A 35 0.56 -10.91 -6.53
C THR A 35 1.85 -10.11 -6.71
N GLU A 36 1.77 -8.79 -6.71
CA GLU A 36 2.95 -7.92 -6.80
C GLU A 36 3.90 -8.10 -5.62
N LEU A 37 3.33 -8.18 -4.41
CA LEU A 37 4.10 -8.34 -3.18
C LEU A 37 4.78 -9.71 -3.06
N ASN A 38 4.19 -10.77 -3.60
CA ASN A 38 4.73 -12.12 -3.52
C ASN A 38 5.56 -12.52 -4.75
N GLY A 39 5.52 -11.72 -5.82
CA GLY A 39 6.25 -11.97 -7.07
C GLY A 39 7.70 -11.50 -7.06
N ALA A 40 8.14 -10.74 -6.05
CA ALA A 40 9.50 -10.20 -5.99
C ALA A 40 10.53 -11.24 -5.51
N ALA A 41 11.78 -11.05 -5.94
CA ALA A 41 12.94 -11.76 -5.40
C ALA A 41 13.93 -10.71 -4.84
N PRO A 42 14.35 -10.81 -3.56
CA PRO A 42 13.96 -11.83 -2.57
C PRO A 42 12.47 -11.74 -2.19
N THR A 43 11.86 -12.87 -1.88
CA THR A 43 10.50 -12.86 -1.30
C THR A 43 10.52 -12.18 0.07
N ALA A 44 9.36 -11.73 0.54
CA ALA A 44 9.26 -11.08 1.84
C ALA A 44 9.81 -11.94 3.00
N ALA A 45 9.58 -13.24 2.94
CA ALA A 45 10.12 -14.20 3.92
C ALA A 45 11.65 -14.28 3.86
N GLN A 46 12.23 -14.31 2.65
CA GLN A 46 13.68 -14.32 2.45
C GLN A 46 14.32 -13.01 2.92
N PHE A 47 13.74 -11.87 2.55
CA PHE A 47 14.21 -10.56 2.96
C PHE A 47 14.16 -10.40 4.49
N SER A 48 13.04 -10.75 5.12
CA SER A 48 12.88 -10.70 6.58
C SER A 48 13.88 -11.62 7.31
N LYS A 49 14.16 -12.81 6.74
CA LYS A 49 15.17 -13.73 7.29
C LYS A 49 16.58 -13.14 7.28
N SER A 50 16.88 -12.26 6.34
CA SER A 50 18.20 -11.63 6.21
C SER A 50 18.42 -10.49 7.20
N ILE A 51 17.39 -10.03 7.92
CA ILE A 51 17.45 -8.93 8.86
C ILE A 51 17.85 -9.43 10.26
N SER A 52 18.78 -8.73 10.88
CA SER A 52 19.07 -8.91 12.31
C SER A 52 17.96 -8.27 13.15
N TRP A 53 17.28 -9.06 13.96
CA TRP A 53 16.21 -8.56 14.82
C TRP A 53 16.67 -7.48 15.81
N ASN A 54 17.83 -7.67 16.40
CA ASN A 54 18.35 -6.76 17.43
C ASN A 54 18.67 -5.36 16.89
N ASP A 55 18.91 -5.27 15.59
CA ASP A 55 19.34 -4.05 14.91
C ASP A 55 18.31 -3.55 13.87
N PHE A 56 17.03 -3.93 14.05
CA PHE A 56 15.94 -3.45 13.20
C PHE A 56 15.41 -2.12 13.75
N GLY A 57 15.95 -1.02 13.25
CA GLY A 57 15.57 0.34 13.66
C GLY A 57 14.79 1.12 12.59
N PHE A 58 14.02 0.44 11.74
CA PHE A 58 13.30 1.07 10.64
C PHE A 58 11.80 1.17 10.89
N GLY A 59 11.20 2.30 10.54
CA GLY A 59 9.76 2.50 10.61
C GLY A 59 9.35 3.95 10.53
N VAL A 60 8.08 4.19 10.83
CA VAL A 60 7.52 5.55 10.98
C VAL A 60 8.04 6.13 12.30
N GLN A 61 8.58 7.32 12.22
CA GLN A 61 9.17 8.05 13.34
C GLN A 61 8.27 9.22 13.76
N ALA A 62 8.60 9.87 14.88
CA ALA A 62 7.93 11.08 15.30
C ALA A 62 8.05 12.15 14.20
N SER A 63 6.94 12.84 13.92
CA SER A 63 6.94 13.95 12.98
C SER A 63 7.85 15.08 13.48
N ASN A 64 8.43 15.83 12.55
CA ASN A 64 9.05 17.11 12.92
C ASN A 64 8.01 18.01 13.57
N THR A 65 8.45 18.84 14.48
CA THR A 65 7.65 19.89 15.10
C THR A 65 7.98 21.24 14.48
N ILE A 66 6.98 22.06 14.29
CA ILE A 66 7.11 23.45 13.90
C ILE A 66 6.79 24.26 15.14
N ASP A 67 7.77 25.01 15.61
CA ASP A 67 7.63 25.92 16.75
C ASP A 67 7.58 27.33 16.19
N ASP A 68 6.35 27.87 16.04
CA ASP A 68 6.11 29.20 15.48
C ASP A 68 5.02 29.93 16.31
N PRO A 69 5.35 30.34 17.54
CA PRO A 69 4.41 31.05 18.39
C PRO A 69 4.12 32.45 17.86
N SER A 70 2.87 32.85 17.85
CA SER A 70 2.47 34.22 17.58
C SER A 70 2.76 35.13 18.78
N LEU A 71 2.83 36.46 18.55
CA LEU A 71 2.99 37.45 19.63
C LEU A 71 1.84 37.43 20.66
N ALA A 72 0.73 36.80 20.34
CA ALA A 72 -0.44 36.67 21.21
C ALA A 72 -0.44 35.38 22.05
N ASP A 73 0.48 34.45 21.77
CA ASP A 73 0.55 33.17 22.46
C ASP A 73 1.24 33.33 23.82
N ILE A 74 0.61 32.82 24.88
CA ILE A 74 1.12 32.87 26.26
C ILE A 74 2.03 31.65 26.56
N GLY A 75 2.28 30.78 25.60
CA GLY A 75 3.09 29.57 25.74
C GLY A 75 3.70 29.12 24.44
N ASN A 76 4.52 28.08 24.51
CA ASN A 76 5.07 27.46 23.30
C ASN A 76 3.95 26.78 22.51
N VAL A 77 3.76 27.19 21.26
CA VAL A 77 2.84 26.53 20.30
C VAL A 77 3.67 25.68 19.37
N THR A 78 3.44 24.38 19.44
CA THR A 78 4.15 23.42 18.63
C THR A 78 3.16 22.71 17.69
N ASP A 79 3.33 22.89 16.40
CA ASP A 79 2.53 22.21 15.38
C ASP A 79 3.25 20.99 14.81
N ARG A 80 2.47 20.06 14.27
CA ARG A 80 2.97 18.87 13.62
C ARG A 80 3.51 19.22 12.24
N GLY A 81 4.81 19.06 12.03
CA GLY A 81 5.44 19.14 10.72
C GLY A 81 5.27 17.88 9.87
N ALA A 82 6.15 17.70 8.90
CA ALA A 82 6.12 16.56 8.00
C ALA A 82 6.30 15.23 8.74
N ALA A 83 5.58 14.20 8.31
CA ALA A 83 5.77 12.84 8.80
C ALA A 83 7.19 12.34 8.43
N GLN A 84 7.83 11.64 9.34
CA GLN A 84 9.16 11.08 9.14
C GLN A 84 9.12 9.56 9.18
N TYR A 85 10.01 8.94 8.40
CA TYR A 85 10.24 7.50 8.39
C TYR A 85 11.66 7.22 7.91
N GLY A 86 12.15 6.03 8.19
CA GLY A 86 13.50 5.61 7.84
C GLY A 86 14.16 4.90 8.99
N GLY A 87 15.48 4.89 8.99
CA GLY A 87 16.28 4.31 10.03
C GLY A 87 17.33 3.34 9.52
N ALA A 88 18.06 2.72 10.44
CA ALA A 88 19.09 1.77 10.14
C ALA A 88 18.57 0.34 10.28
N VAL A 89 18.99 -0.53 9.36
CA VAL A 89 18.69 -1.97 9.41
C VAL A 89 19.96 -2.73 9.15
N SER A 90 20.27 -3.68 10.03
CA SER A 90 21.41 -4.57 9.85
C SER A 90 20.97 -5.89 9.24
N TYR A 91 21.68 -6.32 8.23
CA TYR A 91 21.46 -7.53 7.48
C TYR A 91 22.63 -8.50 7.65
N TYR A 92 22.34 -9.79 7.65
CA TYR A 92 23.37 -10.82 7.65
C TYR A 92 24.10 -10.85 6.31
N TYR A 93 25.42 -10.94 6.38
CA TYR A 93 26.27 -11.03 5.20
C TYR A 93 26.09 -12.38 4.51
N PRO A 94 26.03 -12.43 3.17
CA PRO A 94 25.97 -13.70 2.46
C PRO A 94 27.28 -14.47 2.59
N ASN A 95 27.21 -15.79 2.77
CA ASN A 95 28.36 -16.66 2.74
C ASN A 95 28.78 -17.06 1.31
N ALA A 96 27.91 -16.81 0.33
CA ALA A 96 28.15 -16.97 -1.08
C ALA A 96 27.41 -15.85 -1.82
N PHE A 97 28.08 -15.19 -2.74
CA PHE A 97 27.51 -14.15 -3.62
C PHE A 97 26.97 -14.80 -4.89
N ASP A 98 26.05 -14.14 -5.55
CA ASP A 98 25.41 -14.60 -6.80
C ASP A 98 24.67 -15.95 -6.67
N ASP A 99 24.27 -16.31 -5.45
CA ASP A 99 23.50 -17.53 -5.18
C ASP A 99 22.00 -17.21 -5.08
N ASN A 100 21.30 -17.40 -6.18
CA ASN A 100 19.85 -17.14 -6.29
C ASN A 100 18.98 -18.07 -5.39
N SER A 101 19.55 -19.04 -4.74
CA SER A 101 18.86 -19.89 -3.75
C SER A 101 19.01 -19.39 -2.32
N ASN A 102 19.97 -18.50 -2.07
CA ASN A 102 20.33 -18.00 -0.76
C ASN A 102 19.62 -16.66 -0.45
N ALA A 103 18.81 -16.64 0.60
CA ALA A 103 18.10 -15.43 1.04
C ALA A 103 19.04 -14.23 1.31
N TYR A 104 20.21 -14.50 1.86
CA TYR A 104 21.20 -13.45 2.19
C TYR A 104 21.83 -12.86 0.93
N SER A 105 22.16 -13.69 -0.07
CA SER A 105 22.68 -13.24 -1.35
C SER A 105 21.63 -12.41 -2.11
N LEU A 106 20.43 -12.92 -2.27
CA LEU A 106 19.33 -12.21 -2.91
C LEU A 106 19.05 -10.84 -2.27
N THR A 107 19.11 -10.78 -0.93
CA THR A 107 18.91 -9.50 -0.22
C THR A 107 20.08 -8.55 -0.48
N TYR A 108 21.31 -9.05 -0.43
CA TYR A 108 22.50 -8.24 -0.71
C TYR A 108 22.47 -7.68 -2.13
N ASP A 109 22.11 -8.49 -3.11
CA ASP A 109 21.98 -8.08 -4.51
C ASP A 109 20.90 -7.00 -4.71
N ALA A 110 19.80 -7.11 -3.96
CA ALA A 110 18.70 -6.16 -4.05
C ALA A 110 19.02 -4.78 -3.46
N ILE A 111 19.80 -4.72 -2.37
CA ILE A 111 20.00 -3.48 -1.59
C ILE A 111 21.47 -3.12 -1.35
N GLY A 112 22.41 -3.97 -1.75
CA GLY A 112 23.82 -3.80 -1.49
C GLY A 112 24.46 -2.64 -2.23
N THR A 113 23.85 -2.16 -3.30
CA THR A 113 24.35 -0.97 -4.03
C THR A 113 23.86 0.31 -3.35
N PRO A 114 24.79 1.23 -2.98
CA PRO A 114 24.39 2.52 -2.43
C PRO A 114 23.47 3.30 -3.39
N ARG A 115 22.55 4.09 -2.84
CA ARG A 115 21.57 4.90 -3.57
C ARG A 115 20.53 4.09 -4.35
N THR A 116 20.25 2.88 -3.89
CA THR A 116 19.13 2.08 -4.44
C THR A 116 17.80 2.69 -3.98
N LEU A 117 17.01 3.14 -4.94
CA LEU A 117 15.68 3.68 -4.73
C LEU A 117 14.65 2.54 -4.76
N GLY A 118 13.71 2.55 -3.83
CA GLY A 118 12.63 1.59 -3.82
C GLY A 118 11.61 1.84 -2.73
N TYR A 119 10.81 0.81 -2.48
CA TYR A 119 9.80 0.80 -1.43
C TYR A 119 10.14 -0.25 -0.39
N MET A 120 10.23 0.17 0.86
CA MET A 120 10.21 -0.74 2.00
C MET A 120 8.76 -0.99 2.39
N VAL A 121 8.36 -2.24 2.37
CA VAL A 121 7.02 -2.68 2.79
C VAL A 121 7.14 -3.41 4.11
N LEU A 122 6.34 -2.98 5.07
CA LEU A 122 6.28 -3.58 6.41
C LEU A 122 4.88 -4.10 6.71
N ARG A 123 4.76 -5.34 7.15
CA ARG A 123 3.57 -5.87 7.84
C ARG A 123 3.94 -6.03 9.30
N ILE A 124 3.32 -5.24 10.18
CA ILE A 124 3.63 -5.15 11.62
C ILE A 124 2.39 -5.37 12.49
N ASP A 125 1.39 -6.06 11.96
CA ASP A 125 0.14 -6.35 12.69
C ASP A 125 0.33 -7.35 13.86
N GLY A 126 1.47 -8.06 13.91
CA GLY A 126 1.80 -9.03 14.95
C GLY A 126 0.95 -10.30 14.91
N LEU A 127 0.07 -10.45 13.93
CA LEU A 127 -0.87 -11.56 13.84
C LEU A 127 -0.38 -12.70 12.95
N LYS A 128 0.51 -12.39 12.00
CA LYS A 128 0.98 -13.34 11.00
C LYS A 128 2.51 -13.49 11.06
N PRO A 129 3.04 -14.72 11.00
CA PRO A 129 4.48 -14.94 10.96
C PRO A 129 5.14 -14.24 9.76
N SER A 130 6.40 -13.82 9.92
CA SER A 130 7.20 -13.21 8.85
C SER A 130 7.43 -14.14 7.66
N THR A 131 7.30 -15.46 7.86
CA THR A 131 7.39 -16.48 6.82
C THR A 131 6.12 -16.61 5.98
N GLN A 132 5.01 -16.04 6.44
CA GLN A 132 3.74 -16.08 5.71
C GLN A 132 3.72 -15.03 4.61
N ALA A 133 3.39 -15.45 3.39
CA ALA A 133 3.18 -14.56 2.25
C ALA A 133 2.13 -13.49 2.53
N PHE A 134 2.20 -12.38 1.81
CA PHE A 134 1.16 -11.35 1.86
C PHE A 134 -0.15 -11.91 1.28
N ALA A 135 -1.25 -11.57 1.92
CA ALA A 135 -2.58 -11.95 1.48
C ALA A 135 -3.48 -10.71 1.36
N GLU A 136 -4.52 -10.82 0.56
CA GLU A 136 -5.57 -9.81 0.50
C GLU A 136 -6.10 -9.52 1.90
N GLY A 137 -6.29 -8.24 2.19
CA GLY A 137 -6.73 -7.76 3.49
C GLY A 137 -5.63 -7.53 4.52
N ASP A 138 -4.37 -7.88 4.24
CA ASP A 138 -3.25 -7.56 5.14
C ASP A 138 -3.06 -6.04 5.24
N TYR A 139 -2.81 -5.56 6.46
CA TYR A 139 -2.42 -4.17 6.68
C TYR A 139 -0.91 -4.03 6.58
N ILE A 140 -0.47 -3.10 5.73
CA ILE A 140 0.94 -2.85 5.47
C ILE A 140 1.26 -1.36 5.49
N HIS A 141 2.54 -1.07 5.68
CA HIS A 141 3.11 0.25 5.46
C HIS A 141 3.98 0.18 4.21
N VAL A 142 3.81 1.12 3.29
CA VAL A 142 4.61 1.26 2.08
C VAL A 142 5.35 2.58 2.15
N LEU A 143 6.68 2.53 2.16
CA LEU A 143 7.58 3.63 2.48
C LEU A 143 8.61 3.77 1.36
N GLU A 144 8.57 4.87 0.61
CA GLU A 144 9.58 5.12 -0.42
C GLU A 144 10.90 5.51 0.24
N VAL A 145 11.94 4.76 -0.07
CA VAL A 145 13.24 4.88 0.58
C VAL A 145 14.38 4.88 -0.43
N LEU A 146 15.48 5.48 -0.02
CA LEU A 146 16.76 5.42 -0.72
C LEU A 146 17.79 4.81 0.23
N SER A 147 18.51 3.78 -0.21
CA SER A 147 19.63 3.26 0.56
C SER A 147 20.77 4.26 0.60
N ASP A 148 21.34 4.49 1.77
CA ASP A 148 22.61 5.16 1.93
C ASP A 148 23.77 4.13 1.86
N GLY A 149 24.98 4.55 2.04
CA GLY A 149 26.15 3.67 2.05
C GLY A 149 26.04 2.57 3.10
N GLN A 150 26.62 1.42 2.80
CA GLN A 150 26.74 0.32 3.74
C GLN A 150 27.85 0.56 4.75
N THR A 151 27.58 0.25 6.01
CA THR A 151 28.61 0.13 7.03
C THR A 151 28.71 -1.33 7.47
N ASN A 152 29.91 -1.90 7.38
CA ASN A 152 30.14 -3.26 7.83
C ASN A 152 30.35 -3.28 9.35
N SER A 153 29.64 -4.16 10.04
CA SER A 153 29.81 -4.40 11.47
C SER A 153 30.36 -5.81 11.69
N ILE A 154 31.54 -5.87 12.29
CA ILE A 154 32.17 -7.11 12.70
C ILE A 154 32.38 -7.00 14.20
N THR A 155 31.53 -7.61 14.99
CA THR A 155 31.63 -7.60 16.45
C THR A 155 31.76 -9.01 17.00
N GLY A 156 32.96 -9.35 17.46
CA GLY A 156 33.23 -10.55 18.24
C GLY A 156 32.85 -11.88 17.59
N GLU A 157 32.19 -12.75 18.33
CA GLU A 157 31.73 -14.09 17.90
C GLU A 157 30.40 -14.07 17.14
N GLU A 158 29.87 -12.91 16.82
CA GLU A 158 28.60 -12.77 16.12
C GLU A 158 28.74 -12.96 14.60
N ALA A 159 27.62 -13.26 13.95
CA ALA A 159 27.56 -13.35 12.49
C ALA A 159 27.94 -12.03 11.82
N PHE A 160 28.64 -12.08 10.69
CA PHE A 160 28.96 -10.92 9.89
C PHE A 160 27.68 -10.21 9.45
N ARG A 161 27.62 -8.89 9.64
CA ARG A 161 26.49 -8.05 9.28
C ARG A 161 26.95 -6.81 8.54
N TYR A 162 26.07 -6.28 7.72
CA TYR A 162 26.18 -4.94 7.16
C TYR A 162 24.92 -4.14 7.50
N THR A 163 25.09 -2.87 7.77
CA THR A 163 24.01 -1.96 8.11
C THR A 163 23.76 -1.01 6.95
N VAL A 164 22.50 -0.89 6.54
CA VAL A 164 22.03 0.07 5.56
C VAL A 164 21.19 1.11 6.25
N ASN A 165 21.53 2.38 6.05
CA ASN A 165 20.70 3.50 6.45
C ASN A 165 19.67 3.79 5.34
N TRP A 166 18.42 3.87 5.71
CA TRP A 166 17.32 4.13 4.80
C TRP A 166 16.87 5.57 4.93
N LEU A 167 17.02 6.33 3.86
CA LEU A 167 16.64 7.73 3.78
C LEU A 167 15.23 7.86 3.18
N GLN A 168 14.42 8.69 3.81
CA GLN A 168 13.06 9.02 3.34
C GLN A 168 13.09 9.74 1.98
N LYS A 169 12.16 9.37 1.08
CA LYS A 169 12.02 10.01 -0.24
C LYS A 169 10.71 10.78 -0.45
N GLY A 170 9.76 10.67 0.45
CA GLY A 170 8.55 11.48 0.47
C GLY A 170 7.25 10.71 0.28
N ASN A 171 7.23 9.61 -0.45
CA ASN A 171 6.04 8.79 -0.60
C ASN A 171 5.83 7.87 0.60
N LEU A 172 4.67 7.98 1.24
CA LEU A 172 4.31 7.25 2.45
C LEU A 172 2.86 6.81 2.39
N ALA A 173 2.61 5.52 2.51
CA ALA A 173 1.30 4.95 2.75
C ALA A 173 1.35 4.07 3.99
N VAL A 174 0.66 4.48 5.05
CA VAL A 174 0.56 3.73 6.31
C VAL A 174 -0.81 3.10 6.44
N TYR A 175 -0.85 1.88 6.98
CA TYR A 175 -2.09 1.10 7.13
C TYR A 175 -2.86 0.93 5.82
N THR A 176 -2.13 0.82 4.71
CA THR A 176 -2.76 0.45 3.45
C THR A 176 -3.10 -1.04 3.44
N VAL A 177 -4.15 -1.40 2.70
CA VAL A 177 -4.64 -2.78 2.64
C VAL A 177 -4.13 -3.44 1.38
N VAL A 178 -3.55 -4.63 1.51
CA VAL A 178 -3.15 -5.45 0.37
C VAL A 178 -4.37 -5.85 -0.43
N GLN A 179 -4.34 -5.59 -1.73
CA GLN A 179 -5.41 -5.94 -2.65
C GLN A 179 -5.28 -7.40 -3.13
N GLY A 180 -6.38 -8.01 -3.52
CA GLY A 180 -6.37 -9.31 -4.19
C GLY A 180 -5.64 -9.25 -5.54
N GLY A 181 -5.15 -10.38 -6.02
CA GLY A 181 -4.46 -10.47 -7.31
C GLY A 181 -5.33 -10.23 -8.55
N SER A 182 -6.65 -10.23 -8.38
CA SER A 182 -7.60 -9.66 -9.34
C SER A 182 -7.89 -8.23 -8.91
N ALA A 183 -8.03 -7.32 -9.87
CA ALA A 183 -8.54 -5.99 -9.57
C ALA A 183 -9.79 -6.13 -8.70
N PRO A 184 -9.88 -5.42 -7.55
CA PRO A 184 -11.04 -5.58 -6.67
C PRO A 184 -12.30 -5.35 -7.48
N ALA A 185 -13.29 -6.21 -7.29
CA ALA A 185 -14.54 -6.15 -8.05
C ALA A 185 -15.17 -4.76 -7.84
N VAL A 186 -15.25 -4.02 -8.93
CA VAL A 186 -16.09 -2.83 -8.99
C VAL A 186 -17.52 -3.32 -9.17
N VAL A 187 -18.45 -2.76 -8.43
CA VAL A 187 -19.86 -3.06 -8.57
C VAL A 187 -20.62 -1.76 -8.74
N VAL A 188 -21.25 -1.59 -9.88
CA VAL A 188 -22.13 -0.46 -10.18
C VAL A 188 -23.56 -0.78 -9.78
N THR A 189 -24.19 0.11 -9.02
CA THR A 189 -25.58 -0.01 -8.62
C THR A 189 -26.37 1.26 -8.99
N GLY A 190 -27.57 1.06 -9.48
CA GLY A 190 -28.47 2.12 -9.88
C GLY A 190 -29.68 1.61 -10.64
N SER A 191 -30.46 2.52 -11.22
CA SER A 191 -31.62 2.12 -12.04
C SER A 191 -31.20 1.66 -13.44
N ALA A 192 -31.55 0.43 -13.79
CA ALA A 192 -31.35 -0.10 -15.15
C ALA A 192 -32.47 0.33 -16.10
N THR A 193 -33.64 0.78 -15.56
CA THR A 193 -34.79 1.22 -16.34
C THR A 193 -35.22 2.64 -15.90
N PRO A 194 -34.43 3.67 -16.18
CA PRO A 194 -34.79 5.03 -15.84
C PRO A 194 -35.89 5.55 -16.78
N ALA A 195 -36.74 6.43 -16.29
CA ALA A 195 -37.69 7.15 -17.10
C ALA A 195 -37.02 8.15 -18.04
N GLU A 196 -37.71 8.56 -19.10
CA GLU A 196 -37.28 9.68 -19.97
C GLU A 196 -37.02 10.95 -19.15
N ALA A 197 -36.00 11.70 -19.55
CA ALA A 197 -35.52 12.92 -18.89
C ALA A 197 -35.16 12.75 -17.40
N ALA A 198 -35.01 11.52 -16.90
CA ALA A 198 -34.64 11.28 -15.51
C ALA A 198 -33.19 11.73 -15.23
N LYS A 199 -33.01 12.16 -14.00
CA LYS A 199 -31.66 12.46 -13.45
C LYS A 199 -31.52 11.68 -12.14
N TYR A 200 -30.52 10.81 -12.08
CA TYR A 200 -30.30 9.96 -10.91
C TYR A 200 -28.81 9.66 -10.73
N ARG A 201 -28.45 9.12 -9.58
CA ARG A 201 -27.06 8.84 -9.25
C ARG A 201 -26.81 7.35 -9.24
N LEU A 202 -25.75 6.94 -9.94
CA LEU A 202 -25.13 5.63 -9.79
C LEU A 202 -24.15 5.64 -8.62
N ARG A 203 -23.96 4.47 -8.04
CA ARG A 203 -22.96 4.23 -7.01
C ARG A 203 -21.99 3.18 -7.50
N ALA A 204 -20.71 3.40 -7.30
CA ALA A 204 -19.67 2.40 -7.48
C ALA A 204 -19.15 1.95 -6.12
N THR A 205 -19.16 0.66 -5.89
CA THR A 205 -18.51 0.06 -4.73
C THR A 205 -17.31 -0.76 -5.19
N VAL A 206 -16.22 -0.69 -4.44
CA VAL A 206 -15.01 -1.46 -4.68
C VAL A 206 -14.69 -2.21 -3.40
N ALA A 207 -14.59 -3.53 -3.47
CA ALA A 207 -14.46 -4.39 -2.29
C ALA A 207 -15.52 -4.08 -1.19
N GLY A 208 -16.74 -3.77 -1.59
CA GLY A 208 -17.85 -3.48 -0.69
C GLY A 208 -17.88 -2.07 -0.08
N ARG A 209 -16.94 -1.18 -0.43
CA ARG A 209 -16.94 0.23 -0.01
C ARG A 209 -17.35 1.15 -1.14
N GLU A 210 -18.23 2.12 -0.84
CA GLU A 210 -18.63 3.15 -1.82
C GLU A 210 -17.49 4.15 -2.07
N TYR A 211 -17.22 4.41 -3.34
CA TYR A 211 -16.24 5.41 -3.79
C TYR A 211 -16.94 6.47 -4.62
N THR A 212 -16.68 7.72 -4.26
CA THR A 212 -17.17 8.91 -5.01
C THR A 212 -16.07 9.52 -5.84
N ASN A 213 -14.81 9.42 -5.38
CA ASN A 213 -13.62 9.95 -6.03
C ASN A 213 -12.75 8.77 -6.51
N GLY A 214 -12.00 8.97 -7.60
CA GLY A 214 -11.13 7.93 -8.17
C GLY A 214 -11.90 6.90 -9.01
N VAL A 215 -13.16 7.20 -9.37
CA VAL A 215 -13.94 6.43 -10.34
C VAL A 215 -14.17 7.29 -11.58
N VAL A 216 -13.72 6.79 -12.71
CA VAL A 216 -14.00 7.38 -14.02
C VAL A 216 -15.28 6.76 -14.58
N TRP A 217 -16.23 7.60 -14.93
CA TRP A 217 -17.52 7.20 -15.50
C TRP A 217 -17.55 7.51 -16.99
N THR A 218 -17.95 6.54 -17.79
CA THR A 218 -18.15 6.71 -19.24
C THR A 218 -19.49 6.14 -19.68
N THR A 219 -19.99 6.62 -20.80
CA THR A 219 -21.19 6.10 -21.45
C THR A 219 -20.88 5.64 -22.87
N SER A 220 -21.54 4.59 -23.32
CA SER A 220 -21.43 4.10 -24.70
C SER A 220 -22.17 5.00 -25.70
N ASP A 221 -23.21 5.68 -25.24
CA ASP A 221 -24.02 6.58 -26.09
C ASP A 221 -24.44 7.86 -25.35
N PRO A 222 -23.70 8.96 -25.55
CA PRO A 222 -24.03 10.25 -24.94
C PRO A 222 -25.35 10.87 -25.41
N ALA A 223 -25.92 10.39 -26.54
CA ALA A 223 -27.21 10.87 -27.02
C ALA A 223 -28.36 10.23 -26.23
N VAL A 224 -28.15 9.04 -25.67
CA VAL A 224 -29.14 8.34 -24.81
C VAL A 224 -28.96 8.76 -23.36
N ALA A 225 -27.74 8.78 -22.85
CA ALA A 225 -27.49 9.18 -21.48
C ALA A 225 -26.09 9.76 -21.31
N THR A 226 -25.97 10.82 -20.54
CA THR A 226 -24.67 11.35 -20.10
C THR A 226 -24.44 11.00 -18.64
N VAL A 227 -23.15 10.86 -18.24
CA VAL A 227 -22.76 10.63 -16.87
C VAL A 227 -21.69 11.63 -16.44
N SER A 228 -21.83 12.19 -15.25
CA SER A 228 -20.85 13.12 -14.68
C SER A 228 -19.74 12.34 -13.94
N SER A 229 -18.64 13.03 -13.63
CA SER A 229 -17.55 12.48 -12.80
C SER A 229 -18.00 12.00 -11.40
N GLY A 230 -19.14 12.51 -10.91
CA GLY A 230 -19.74 12.07 -9.65
C GLY A 230 -20.77 10.94 -9.79
N GLY A 231 -20.86 10.31 -10.97
CA GLY A 231 -21.83 9.21 -11.22
C GLY A 231 -23.28 9.66 -11.39
N VAL A 232 -23.52 10.95 -11.66
CA VAL A 232 -24.89 11.43 -11.92
C VAL A 232 -25.20 11.22 -13.40
N VAL A 233 -26.19 10.38 -13.67
CA VAL A 233 -26.72 10.11 -15.02
C VAL A 233 -27.83 11.09 -15.34
N THR A 234 -27.81 11.62 -16.56
CA THR A 234 -28.91 12.40 -17.14
C THR A 234 -29.37 11.69 -18.39
N VAL A 235 -30.61 11.24 -18.40
CA VAL A 235 -31.22 10.53 -19.53
C VAL A 235 -31.72 11.55 -20.56
N LEU A 236 -31.33 11.35 -21.81
CA LEU A 236 -31.66 12.20 -22.94
C LEU A 236 -32.45 11.47 -24.03
N GLY A 237 -32.30 10.12 -24.07
CA GLY A 237 -32.95 9.27 -25.06
C GLY A 237 -34.42 9.09 -24.79
N ALA A 238 -35.12 8.72 -25.85
CA ALA A 238 -36.54 8.33 -25.80
C ALA A 238 -36.73 6.89 -25.29
N SER A 239 -37.98 6.52 -24.99
CA SER A 239 -38.33 5.16 -24.57
C SER A 239 -37.73 4.07 -25.47
N ALA A 240 -37.30 2.99 -24.86
CA ALA A 240 -36.57 1.87 -25.45
C ALA A 240 -35.16 2.16 -25.97
N ALA A 241 -34.62 3.39 -25.84
CA ALA A 241 -33.22 3.65 -26.11
C ALA A 241 -32.30 3.03 -25.04
N THR A 242 -31.15 2.51 -25.45
CA THR A 242 -30.22 1.80 -24.56
C THR A 242 -28.82 2.46 -24.53
N ALA A 243 -28.19 2.46 -23.39
CA ALA A 243 -26.78 2.84 -23.24
C ALA A 243 -26.13 2.02 -22.13
N THR A 244 -24.83 1.76 -22.26
CA THR A 244 -24.02 1.11 -21.23
C THR A 244 -23.22 2.19 -20.49
N ILE A 245 -23.38 2.28 -19.18
CA ILE A 245 -22.55 3.13 -18.32
C ILE A 245 -21.45 2.27 -17.72
N THR A 246 -20.21 2.69 -17.91
CA THR A 246 -19.02 2.00 -17.37
C THR A 246 -18.40 2.83 -16.24
N ALA A 247 -18.12 2.18 -15.13
CA ALA A 247 -17.31 2.71 -14.04
C ALA A 247 -15.94 2.05 -14.06
N THR A 248 -14.87 2.84 -14.07
CA THR A 248 -13.49 2.37 -13.97
C THR A 248 -12.87 2.93 -12.71
N PHE A 249 -12.39 2.08 -11.82
CA PHE A 249 -11.66 2.50 -10.62
C PHE A 249 -10.20 2.75 -10.98
N GLU A 250 -9.78 4.02 -10.96
CA GLU A 250 -8.46 4.45 -11.44
C GLU A 250 -7.28 3.76 -10.75
N ALA A 251 -7.42 3.47 -9.45
CA ALA A 251 -6.33 2.90 -8.67
C ALA A 251 -5.95 1.46 -9.09
N THR A 252 -6.90 0.69 -9.67
CA THR A 252 -6.67 -0.73 -10.01
C THR A 252 -7.00 -1.07 -11.44
N GLY A 253 -7.63 -0.14 -12.18
CA GLY A 253 -8.17 -0.40 -13.52
C GLY A 253 -9.38 -1.35 -13.55
N GLY A 254 -9.89 -1.75 -12.37
CA GLY A 254 -11.10 -2.58 -12.29
C GLY A 254 -12.32 -1.86 -12.87
N THR A 255 -13.16 -2.58 -13.61
CA THR A 255 -14.32 -2.02 -14.29
C THR A 255 -15.58 -2.80 -13.97
N ASP A 256 -16.71 -2.12 -13.99
CA ASP A 256 -18.04 -2.73 -14.06
C ASP A 256 -18.97 -1.88 -14.93
N THR A 257 -20.01 -2.49 -15.43
CA THR A 257 -20.94 -1.86 -16.36
C THR A 257 -22.37 -2.01 -15.90
N LEU A 258 -23.20 -1.00 -16.17
CA LEU A 258 -24.63 -1.04 -16.01
C LEU A 258 -25.28 -0.68 -17.34
N ASP A 259 -26.03 -1.64 -17.90
CA ASP A 259 -26.87 -1.38 -19.08
C ASP A 259 -28.17 -0.71 -18.63
N ILE A 260 -28.47 0.42 -19.23
CA ILE A 260 -29.72 1.13 -19.01
C ILE A 260 -30.60 1.06 -20.24
N THR A 261 -31.91 0.89 -20.02
CA THR A 261 -32.95 0.97 -21.06
C THR A 261 -33.97 2.01 -20.61
N VAL A 262 -34.16 3.04 -21.41
CA VAL A 262 -35.12 4.11 -21.08
C VAL A 262 -36.54 3.55 -21.09
N ALA A 263 -37.26 3.75 -19.98
CA ALA A 263 -38.60 3.23 -19.77
C ALA A 263 -39.66 4.05 -20.52
#